data_76068c311770d6da609a904f70975009
#
_entry.id   76068c311770d6da609a904f70975009
#
_cell.length_a   1.000
_cell.length_b   1.000
_cell.length_c   1.000
_cell.angle_alpha   90.00
_cell.angle_beta   90.00
_cell.angle_gamma   90.00
#
_symmetry.space_group_name_H-M   'P 1'
#
loop_
_entity.id
_entity.type
_entity.pdbx_description
1 polymer ?
#
loop_
_entity_poly.entity_id
_entity_poly.type
_entity_poly.pdbx_seq_one_letter_code
_entity_poly.pdbx_strand_id
1 'polypeptide(L)'
;DPVDVRRSEVLTQFIPIHINWVMNSLADAGSITLVGLWFMWLSNGRRSEVFQSWHWWPFAVFMVWALGQNILVEMFLYHDQLAVGKPLSWAPLAPSGPWWNPLLFEFNGRTITFQGQVPWLLAPWMIYGGIITLVRRQTPYSQ
;
A
#
# COMPACT_ATOMS: atom_id res chain seq x y z
N ASP A 1 18.39 14.22 1.41
CA ASP A 1 17.09 14.06 0.77
C ASP A 1 16.48 12.73 1.20
N PRO A 2 15.23 12.71 1.70
CA PRO A 2 14.58 11.46 2.13
C PRO A 2 14.51 10.41 1.03
N VAL A 3 14.58 10.81 -0.23
CA VAL A 3 14.57 9.91 -1.38
C VAL A 3 15.89 9.16 -1.51
N ASP A 4 17.01 9.81 -1.22
CA ASP A 4 18.35 9.22 -1.38
C ASP A 4 18.63 8.12 -0.37
N VAL A 5 18.07 8.24 0.83
CA VAL A 5 18.29 7.30 1.94
C VAL A 5 17.57 5.96 1.73
N ARG A 6 16.57 5.92 0.85
CA ARG A 6 15.72 4.73 0.63
C ARG A 6 16.09 3.92 -0.60
N ARG A 7 17.10 4.34 -1.33
CA ARG A 7 17.47 3.69 -2.59
C ARG A 7 18.79 2.95 -2.42
N SER A 8 18.87 1.79 -3.05
CA SER A 8 20.13 1.07 -3.13
C SER A 8 21.14 1.94 -3.85
N GLU A 9 22.24 2.28 -3.19
CA GLU A 9 23.35 3.02 -3.79
C GLU A 9 23.89 2.34 -5.05
N VAL A 10 23.85 1.01 -5.08
CA VAL A 10 24.28 0.21 -6.23
C VAL A 10 23.37 0.46 -7.44
N LEU A 11 22.06 0.47 -7.24
CA LEU A 11 21.11 0.69 -8.34
C LEU A 11 21.14 2.13 -8.87
N THR A 12 21.37 3.11 -7.98
CA THR A 12 21.45 4.52 -8.41
C THR A 12 22.71 4.85 -9.21
N GLN A 13 23.73 4.01 -9.18
CA GLN A 13 24.89 4.13 -10.06
C GLN A 13 24.58 3.79 -11.52
N PHE A 14 23.59 2.93 -11.76
CA PHE A 14 23.25 2.45 -13.11
C PHE A 14 21.96 3.04 -13.66
N ILE A 15 21.04 3.46 -12.78
CA ILE A 15 19.71 3.95 -13.14
C ILE A 15 19.50 5.32 -12.49
N PRO A 16 19.07 6.35 -13.26
CA PRO A 16 18.73 7.65 -12.70
C PRO A 16 17.76 7.51 -11.53
N ILE A 17 17.98 8.25 -10.44
CA ILE A 17 17.26 8.11 -9.17
C ILE A 17 15.73 8.23 -9.33
N HIS A 18 15.26 9.11 -10.19
CA HIS A 18 13.83 9.28 -10.45
C HIS A 18 13.21 8.07 -11.16
N ILE A 19 13.94 7.40 -12.06
CA ILE A 19 13.49 6.17 -12.72
C ILE A 19 13.46 5.03 -11.69
N ASN A 20 14.51 4.89 -10.89
CA ASN A 20 14.56 3.91 -9.82
C ASN A 20 13.39 4.10 -8.83
N TRP A 21 13.08 5.35 -8.48
CA TRP A 21 11.96 5.69 -7.62
C TRP A 21 10.61 5.24 -8.21
N VAL A 22 10.35 5.54 -9.49
CA VAL A 22 9.12 5.14 -10.17
C VAL A 22 9.01 3.61 -10.27
N MET A 23 10.07 2.94 -10.68
CA MET A 23 10.09 1.48 -10.81
C MET A 23 9.82 0.78 -9.48
N ASN A 24 10.45 1.21 -8.39
CA ASN A 24 10.21 0.64 -7.07
C ASN A 24 8.78 0.90 -6.60
N SER A 25 8.26 2.11 -6.79
CA SER A 25 6.89 2.45 -6.40
C SER A 25 5.86 1.63 -7.17
N LEU A 26 6.08 1.40 -8.46
CA LEU A 26 5.22 0.55 -9.29
C LEU A 26 5.34 -0.93 -8.89
N ALA A 27 6.55 -1.42 -8.60
CA ALA A 27 6.76 -2.79 -8.16
C ALA A 27 6.09 -3.05 -6.80
N ASP A 28 6.25 -2.15 -5.84
CA ASP A 28 5.62 -2.26 -4.53
C ASP A 28 4.09 -2.20 -4.65
N ALA A 29 3.55 -1.11 -5.19
CA ALA A 29 2.11 -0.93 -5.31
C ALA A 29 1.48 -2.01 -6.20
N GLY A 30 2.15 -2.38 -7.29
CA GLY A 30 1.68 -3.41 -8.21
C GLY A 30 1.65 -4.80 -7.57
N SER A 31 2.72 -5.22 -6.92
CA SER A 31 2.78 -6.54 -6.28
C SER A 31 1.77 -6.66 -5.13
N ILE A 32 1.67 -5.65 -4.28
CA ILE A 32 0.72 -5.64 -3.17
C ILE A 32 -0.72 -5.69 -3.69
N THR A 33 -1.02 -4.92 -4.73
CA THR A 33 -2.34 -4.91 -5.38
C THR A 33 -2.68 -6.27 -5.98
N LEU A 34 -1.77 -6.86 -6.78
CA LEU A 34 -2.01 -8.15 -7.43
C LEU A 34 -2.22 -9.28 -6.43
N VAL A 35 -1.41 -9.33 -5.38
CA VAL A 35 -1.58 -10.31 -4.31
C VAL A 35 -2.90 -10.10 -3.56
N GLY A 36 -3.27 -8.85 -3.29
CA GLY A 36 -4.55 -8.51 -2.67
C GLY A 36 -5.75 -8.95 -3.50
N LEU A 37 -5.72 -8.68 -4.82
CA LEU A 37 -6.76 -9.13 -5.74
C LEU A 37 -6.83 -10.66 -5.85
N TRP A 38 -5.69 -11.33 -5.80
CA TRP A 38 -5.64 -12.78 -5.74
C TRP A 38 -6.28 -13.35 -4.47
N PHE A 39 -6.01 -12.74 -3.31
CA PHE A 39 -6.69 -13.12 -2.06
C PHE A 39 -8.20 -12.86 -2.11
N MET A 40 -8.64 -11.75 -2.72
CA MET A 40 -10.06 -11.49 -2.94
C MET A 40 -10.72 -12.59 -3.79
N TRP A 41 -10.07 -12.99 -4.88
CA TRP A 41 -10.54 -14.03 -5.75
C TRP A 41 -10.61 -15.39 -5.02
N LEU A 42 -9.58 -15.75 -4.25
CA LEU A 42 -9.57 -16.96 -3.43
C LEU A 42 -10.69 -16.95 -2.39
N SER A 43 -10.87 -15.84 -1.67
CA SER A 43 -11.87 -15.71 -0.62
C SER A 43 -13.31 -15.76 -1.14
N ASN A 44 -13.51 -15.49 -2.42
CA ASN A 44 -14.80 -15.62 -3.12
C ASN A 44 -14.97 -16.98 -3.84
N GLY A 45 -14.26 -17.99 -3.39
CA GLY A 45 -14.36 -19.33 -3.99
C GLY A 45 -13.82 -19.42 -5.42
N ARG A 46 -12.83 -18.60 -5.76
CA ARG A 46 -12.19 -18.50 -7.10
C ARG A 46 -13.16 -18.05 -8.20
N ARG A 47 -14.16 -17.25 -7.86
CA ARG A 47 -15.16 -16.74 -8.79
C ARG A 47 -14.85 -15.31 -9.19
N SER A 48 -14.84 -15.02 -10.48
CA SER A 48 -14.54 -13.69 -11.04
C SER A 48 -15.66 -12.67 -10.81
N GLU A 49 -16.82 -13.10 -10.36
CA GLU A 49 -17.95 -12.23 -9.98
C GLU A 49 -17.55 -11.19 -8.92
N VAL A 50 -16.55 -11.51 -8.11
CA VAL A 50 -15.97 -10.56 -7.14
C VAL A 50 -15.52 -9.25 -7.78
N PHE A 51 -15.15 -9.24 -9.06
CA PHE A 51 -14.73 -8.05 -9.79
C PHE A 51 -15.87 -7.35 -10.54
N GLN A 52 -17.06 -7.93 -10.55
CA GLN A 52 -18.22 -7.38 -11.25
C GLN A 52 -19.16 -6.60 -10.31
N SER A 53 -19.16 -6.96 -9.03
CA SER A 53 -20.01 -6.33 -8.02
C SER A 53 -19.28 -6.28 -6.68
N TRP A 54 -19.74 -5.37 -5.81
CA TRP A 54 -19.15 -5.20 -4.49
C TRP A 54 -19.47 -6.36 -3.56
N HIS A 55 -18.43 -6.96 -3.00
CA HIS A 55 -18.53 -8.02 -1.99
C HIS A 55 -17.74 -7.62 -0.75
N TRP A 56 -18.41 -7.49 0.38
CA TRP A 56 -17.78 -7.01 1.62
C TRP A 56 -16.73 -7.95 2.19
N TRP A 57 -16.94 -9.26 2.10
CA TRP A 57 -15.95 -10.22 2.62
C TRP A 57 -14.62 -10.20 1.84
N PRO A 58 -14.60 -10.32 0.52
CA PRO A 58 -13.39 -10.14 -0.25
C PRO A 58 -12.74 -8.77 -0.05
N PHE A 59 -13.55 -7.71 0.07
CA PHE A 59 -13.02 -6.38 0.40
C PHE A 59 -12.31 -6.35 1.76
N ALA A 60 -12.90 -6.97 2.80
CA ALA A 60 -12.28 -7.07 4.11
C ALA A 60 -10.94 -7.84 4.05
N VAL A 61 -10.90 -8.92 3.27
CA VAL A 61 -9.64 -9.68 3.04
C VAL A 61 -8.58 -8.79 2.37
N PHE A 62 -8.96 -8.00 1.37
CA PHE A 62 -8.03 -7.06 0.73
C PHE A 62 -7.55 -5.98 1.69
N MET A 63 -8.44 -5.44 2.50
CA MET A 63 -8.09 -4.43 3.51
C MET A 63 -7.11 -4.97 4.55
N VAL A 64 -7.38 -6.16 5.08
CA VAL A 64 -6.47 -6.83 6.04
C VAL A 64 -5.11 -7.10 5.42
N TRP A 65 -5.06 -7.53 4.17
CA TRP A 65 -3.81 -7.69 3.44
C TRP A 65 -3.07 -6.36 3.28
N ALA A 66 -3.74 -5.31 2.82
CA ALA A 66 -3.13 -4.01 2.55
C ALA A 66 -2.53 -3.38 3.82
N LEU A 67 -3.28 -3.39 4.93
CA LEU A 67 -2.80 -2.89 6.21
C LEU A 67 -1.77 -3.81 6.85
N GLY A 68 -2.02 -5.10 6.85
CA GLY A 68 -1.16 -6.09 7.51
C GLY A 68 0.23 -6.15 6.88
N GLN A 69 0.32 -6.16 5.56
CA GLN A 69 1.62 -6.15 4.88
C GLN A 69 2.39 -4.86 5.17
N ASN A 70 1.73 -3.69 5.19
CA ASN A 70 2.40 -2.43 5.48
C ASN A 70 2.95 -2.40 6.91
N ILE A 71 2.14 -2.81 7.88
CA ILE A 71 2.59 -2.89 9.28
C ILE A 71 3.77 -3.85 9.42
N LEU A 72 3.72 -5.03 8.79
CA LEU A 72 4.82 -6.00 8.82
C LEU A 72 6.09 -5.44 8.17
N VAL A 73 5.96 -4.75 7.05
CA VAL A 73 7.09 -4.10 6.38
C VAL A 73 7.70 -3.02 7.26
N GLU A 74 6.88 -2.16 7.87
CA GLU A 74 7.34 -1.11 8.77
C GLU A 74 8.03 -1.68 10.01
N MET A 75 7.52 -2.77 10.57
CA MET A 75 8.05 -3.38 11.79
C MET A 75 9.35 -4.17 11.56
N PHE A 76 9.51 -4.84 10.43
CA PHE A 76 10.57 -5.81 10.25
C PHE A 76 11.52 -5.50 9.09
N LEU A 77 11.04 -4.99 7.96
CA LEU A 77 11.86 -4.82 6.77
C LEU A 77 12.55 -3.46 6.70
N TYR A 78 11.95 -2.40 7.23
CA TYR A 78 12.55 -1.06 7.24
C TYR A 78 13.45 -0.81 8.47
N HIS A 79 13.92 -1.88 9.12
CA HIS A 79 14.66 -1.75 10.37
C HIS A 79 15.88 -0.82 10.25
N ASP A 80 16.64 -0.92 9.19
CA ASP A 80 17.83 -0.12 8.98
C ASP A 80 17.57 1.24 8.32
N GLN A 81 16.47 1.34 7.58
CA GLN A 81 16.13 2.54 6.81
C GLN A 81 15.36 3.59 7.61
N LEU A 82 14.64 3.15 8.63
CA LEU A 82 13.92 4.02 9.57
C LEU A 82 14.67 4.15 10.89
N ALA A 83 16.00 4.15 10.84
CA ALA A 83 16.83 4.34 12.02
C ALA A 83 16.39 5.58 12.81
N VAL A 84 16.55 5.51 14.12
CA VAL A 84 16.17 6.56 15.07
C VAL A 84 16.57 7.94 14.55
N GLY A 85 15.60 8.86 14.50
CA GLY A 85 15.82 10.25 14.07
C GLY A 85 15.64 10.54 12.58
N LYS A 86 15.35 9.52 11.73
CA LYS A 86 15.02 9.76 10.32
C LYS A 86 13.52 10.01 10.17
N PRO A 87 13.11 11.09 9.47
CA PRO A 87 11.68 11.34 9.23
C PRO A 87 11.08 10.23 8.40
N LEU A 88 9.90 9.77 8.81
CA LEU A 88 9.07 8.89 7.99
C LEU A 88 8.76 9.62 6.68
N SER A 89 9.13 9.05 5.56
CA SER A 89 8.95 9.70 4.25
C SER A 89 7.49 9.88 3.85
N TRP A 90 6.58 9.28 4.58
CA TRP A 90 5.14 9.32 4.33
C TRP A 90 4.36 9.84 5.55
N ALA A 91 4.73 11.01 6.01
CA ALA A 91 3.96 11.74 7.00
C ALA A 91 3.88 13.22 6.60
N PRO A 92 3.22 13.54 5.45
CA PRO A 92 3.20 14.89 4.92
C PRO A 92 2.54 15.89 5.86
N LEU A 93 1.68 15.44 6.76
CA LEU A 93 1.00 16.25 7.76
C LEU A 93 1.69 16.20 9.15
N ALA A 94 2.80 15.49 9.28
CA ALA A 94 3.55 15.45 10.53
C ALA A 94 3.97 16.83 11.04
N PRO A 95 4.35 17.80 10.19
CA PRO A 95 4.63 19.16 10.62
C PRO A 95 3.44 19.88 11.27
N SER A 96 2.22 19.44 11.02
CA SER A 96 1.00 20.00 11.59
C SER A 96 0.76 19.58 13.06
N GLY A 97 1.62 18.71 13.59
CA GLY A 97 1.61 18.29 14.98
C GLY A 97 1.06 16.87 15.20
N PRO A 98 1.23 16.34 16.43
CA PRO A 98 0.87 14.94 16.75
C PRO A 98 -0.63 14.65 16.68
N TRP A 99 -1.47 15.68 16.74
CA TRP A 99 -2.90 15.56 16.55
C TRP A 99 -3.28 15.02 15.15
N TRP A 100 -2.50 15.40 14.13
CA TRP A 100 -2.72 14.97 12.75
C TRP A 100 -2.05 13.64 12.41
N ASN A 101 -1.09 13.23 13.22
CA ASN A 101 -0.40 11.95 13.04
C ASN A 101 -0.29 11.22 14.38
N PRO A 102 -1.42 10.77 14.96
CA PRO A 102 -1.41 10.08 16.23
C PRO A 102 -0.60 8.77 16.14
N LEU A 103 0.12 8.50 17.22
CA LEU A 103 0.73 7.20 17.44
C LEU A 103 -0.35 6.15 17.63
N LEU A 104 -0.28 5.08 16.86
CA LEU A 104 -1.20 3.95 16.98
C LEU A 104 -0.67 2.95 18.02
N PHE A 105 0.57 2.53 17.86
CA PHE A 105 1.28 1.67 18.81
C PHE A 105 2.79 1.72 18.54
N GLU A 106 3.53 1.20 19.51
CA GLU A 106 4.98 1.03 19.41
C GLU A 106 5.31 -0.45 19.53
N PHE A 107 6.19 -0.92 18.65
CA PHE A 107 6.66 -2.29 18.65
C PHE A 107 8.14 -2.35 18.27
N ASN A 108 8.93 -3.06 19.07
CA ASN A 108 10.36 -3.28 18.83
C ASN A 108 11.15 -1.98 18.56
N GLY A 109 10.86 -0.91 19.34
CA GLY A 109 11.49 0.39 19.17
C GLY A 109 11.04 1.18 17.93
N ARG A 110 9.91 0.80 17.34
CA ARG A 110 9.32 1.44 16.16
C ARG A 110 7.95 1.96 16.45
N THR A 111 7.70 3.16 16.00
CA THR A 111 6.43 3.85 16.14
C THR A 111 5.61 3.67 14.85
N ILE A 112 4.44 3.06 14.99
CA ILE A 112 3.46 2.97 13.91
C ILE A 112 2.49 4.12 14.05
N THR A 113 2.44 4.98 13.05
CA THR A 113 1.62 6.19 13.05
C THR A 113 0.43 6.08 12.10
N PHE A 114 -0.61 6.86 12.36
CA PHE A 114 -1.83 6.85 11.56
C PHE A 114 -1.58 7.24 10.10
N GLN A 115 -0.80 8.30 9.85
CA GLN A 115 -0.55 8.75 8.48
C GLN A 115 0.15 7.70 7.62
N GLY A 116 1.04 6.90 8.19
CA GLY A 116 1.67 5.79 7.48
C GLY A 116 0.67 4.74 6.99
N GLN A 117 -0.49 4.63 7.65
CA GLN A 117 -1.52 3.66 7.31
C GLN A 117 -2.59 4.21 6.35
N VAL A 118 -2.73 5.55 6.25
CA VAL A 118 -3.78 6.17 5.43
C VAL A 118 -3.78 5.74 3.96
N PRO A 119 -2.65 5.67 3.25
CA PRO A 119 -2.64 5.17 1.87
C PRO A 119 -3.22 3.76 1.75
N TRP A 120 -2.89 2.89 2.69
CA TRP A 120 -3.34 1.49 2.71
C TRP A 120 -4.77 1.31 3.17
N LEU A 121 -5.31 2.29 3.90
CA LEU A 121 -6.75 2.38 4.19
C LEU A 121 -7.56 2.82 2.97
N LEU A 122 -7.03 3.75 2.17
CA LEU A 122 -7.76 4.33 1.04
C LEU A 122 -7.60 3.52 -0.26
N ALA A 123 -6.41 2.96 -0.52
CA ALA A 123 -6.11 2.27 -1.76
C ALA A 123 -7.07 1.11 -2.07
N PRO A 124 -7.44 0.22 -1.12
CA PRO A 124 -8.40 -0.85 -1.42
C PRO A 124 -9.76 -0.37 -1.92
N TRP A 125 -10.27 0.74 -1.39
CA TRP A 125 -11.52 1.34 -1.86
C TRP A 125 -11.42 1.81 -3.30
N MET A 126 -10.35 2.54 -3.60
CA MET A 126 -10.13 3.09 -4.93
C MET A 126 -9.88 1.99 -5.96
N ILE A 127 -9.06 1.01 -5.62
CA ILE A 127 -8.68 -0.09 -6.52
C ILE A 127 -9.89 -0.97 -6.79
N TYR A 128 -10.58 -1.43 -5.76
CA TYR A 128 -11.72 -2.33 -5.93
C TYR A 128 -12.89 -1.64 -6.63
N GLY A 129 -13.23 -0.42 -6.22
CA GLY A 129 -14.26 0.38 -6.90
C GLY A 129 -13.90 0.69 -8.35
N GLY A 130 -12.64 0.99 -8.62
CA GLY A 130 -12.13 1.20 -9.97
C GLY A 130 -12.24 -0.03 -10.85
N ILE A 131 -11.85 -1.21 -10.36
CA ILE A 131 -11.96 -2.48 -11.08
C ILE A 131 -13.42 -2.78 -11.44
N ILE A 132 -14.34 -2.71 -10.47
CA ILE A 132 -15.76 -2.95 -10.72
C ILE A 132 -16.29 -1.99 -11.80
N THR A 133 -15.91 -0.73 -11.73
CA THR A 133 -16.34 0.27 -12.71
C THR A 133 -15.81 -0.03 -14.11
N LEU A 134 -14.55 -0.44 -14.22
CA LEU A 134 -13.92 -0.80 -15.50
C LEU A 134 -14.56 -2.06 -16.09
N VAL A 135 -14.74 -3.11 -15.29
CA VAL A 135 -15.34 -4.37 -15.76
C VAL A 135 -16.77 -4.15 -16.23
N ARG A 136 -17.57 -3.37 -15.51
CA ARG A 136 -18.94 -3.05 -15.93
C ARG A 136 -19.01 -2.27 -17.24
N ARG A 137 -18.04 -1.40 -17.50
CA ARG A 137 -17.96 -0.66 -18.77
C ARG A 137 -17.59 -1.55 -19.97
N GLN A 138 -16.84 -2.63 -19.71
CA GLN A 138 -16.41 -3.55 -20.77
C GLN A 138 -17.45 -4.62 -21.11
N THR A 139 -18.46 -4.81 -20.26
CA THR A 139 -19.58 -5.72 -20.53
C THR A 139 -20.74 -4.88 -21.11
N PRO A 140 -20.85 -4.73 -22.45
CA PRO A 140 -22.00 -4.07 -23.02
C PRO A 140 -23.24 -4.89 -22.67
N TYR A 141 -24.30 -4.21 -22.26
CA TYR A 141 -25.61 -4.82 -22.04
C TYR A 141 -26.00 -5.61 -23.31
N SER A 142 -25.90 -6.93 -23.24
CA SER A 142 -26.61 -7.77 -24.19
C SER A 142 -28.10 -7.67 -23.83
N GLN A 143 -28.78 -6.78 -24.52
CA GLN A 143 -30.24 -6.74 -24.55
C GLN A 143 -30.75 -7.92 -25.33
#